data_249c6ce29f000625a22408488e71c9e3
#
_entry.id   249c6ce29f000625a22408488e71c9e3
#
_cell.length_a   1.000
_cell.length_b   1.000
_cell.length_c   1.000
_cell.angle_alpha   90.00
_cell.angle_beta   90.00
_cell.angle_gamma   90.00
#
_symmetry.space_group_name_H-M   'P 1'
#
loop_
_entity.id
_entity.type
_entity.pdbx_description
1 polymer ?
#
loop_
_entity_poly.entity_id
_entity_poly.type
_entity_poly.pdbx_seq_one_letter_code
_entity_poly.pdbx_strand_id
1 'polypeptide(L)'
;MFQIGKLSVSSLTSTLGTAAIAANAVANTTTTFLNIPANAVGMAALTVVGQCLGAGEKEQAVYYSRRLMLTAYCGAWVMNLSAFFFANRFAVSLFNLSPEAQAMALDIMVWFNIVSLFVWPSSFTLPNILRAAGDARFTMTVSIVSMWTFRVGFCYLAVLCFGGGLLSIWMGMYLDLSLIHISEP
;
A
#
# COMPACT_ATOMS: atom_id res chain seq x y z
N MET A 1 -5.55 14.60 -8.52
CA MET A 1 -6.32 14.30 -7.28
C MET A 1 -5.55 13.42 -6.30
N PHE A 2 -5.04 12.25 -6.71
CA PHE A 2 -4.31 11.33 -5.80
C PHE A 2 -3.05 11.93 -5.16
N GLN A 3 -2.24 12.68 -5.91
CA GLN A 3 -1.04 13.33 -5.37
C GLN A 3 -1.34 14.42 -4.35
N ILE A 4 -2.45 15.14 -4.51
CA ILE A 4 -2.87 16.17 -3.56
C ILE A 4 -3.19 15.53 -2.20
N GLY A 5 -3.91 14.39 -2.17
CA GLY A 5 -4.18 13.67 -0.93
C GLY A 5 -2.90 13.18 -0.24
N LYS A 6 -1.91 12.69 -1.00
CA LYS A 6 -0.60 12.33 -0.44
C LYS A 6 0.13 13.53 0.17
N LEU A 7 0.10 14.68 -0.51
CA LEU A 7 0.69 15.92 0.01
C LEU A 7 0.01 16.39 1.28
N SER A 8 -1.32 16.32 1.37
CA SER A 8 -2.08 16.68 2.57
C SER A 8 -1.68 15.82 3.76
N VAL A 9 -1.57 14.50 3.58
CA VAL A 9 -1.11 13.59 4.64
C VAL A 9 0.35 13.83 5.01
N SER A 10 1.21 14.13 4.04
CA SER A 10 2.62 14.47 4.29
C SER A 10 2.74 15.79 5.08
N SER A 11 1.93 16.79 4.76
CA SER A 11 1.85 18.04 5.52
C SER A 11 1.41 17.79 6.95
N LEU A 12 0.41 16.91 7.16
CA LEU A 12 -0.02 16.53 8.51
C LEU A 12 1.09 15.81 9.29
N THR A 13 1.90 14.97 8.63
CA THR A 13 3.05 14.32 9.28
C THR A 13 4.08 15.35 9.77
N SER A 14 4.24 16.46 9.06
CA SER A 14 5.20 17.51 9.45
C SER A 14 4.82 18.22 10.77
N THR A 15 3.56 18.20 11.16
CA THR A 15 3.10 18.77 12.44
C THR A 15 3.47 17.92 13.65
N LEU A 16 3.84 16.65 13.44
CA LEU A 16 4.23 15.71 14.49
C LEU A 16 5.71 15.79 14.88
N GLY A 17 6.46 16.71 14.29
CA GLY A 17 7.86 16.96 14.60
C GLY A 17 8.87 16.24 13.69
N THR A 18 10.15 16.60 13.84
CA THR A 18 11.24 16.13 12.97
C THR A 18 11.51 14.62 13.08
N ALA A 19 11.35 14.02 14.26
CA ALA A 19 11.49 12.59 14.47
C ALA A 19 10.44 11.80 13.68
N ALA A 20 9.19 12.27 13.67
CA ALA A 20 8.10 11.66 12.90
C ALA A 20 8.34 11.77 11.38
N ILE A 21 8.86 12.90 10.90
CA ILE A 21 9.20 13.07 9.48
C ILE A 21 10.29 12.07 9.08
N ALA A 22 11.35 11.94 9.87
CA ALA A 22 12.44 11.02 9.60
C ALA A 22 11.98 9.55 9.63
N ALA A 23 11.20 9.17 10.64
CA ALA A 23 10.62 7.84 10.75
C ALA A 23 9.70 7.52 9.55
N ASN A 24 8.85 8.45 9.16
CA ASN A 24 7.96 8.30 8.01
C ASN A 24 8.73 8.17 6.70
N ALA A 25 9.81 8.90 6.50
CA ALA A 25 10.64 8.81 5.29
C ALA A 25 11.29 7.42 5.16
N VAL A 26 11.87 6.91 6.25
CA VAL A 26 12.48 5.58 6.28
C VAL A 26 11.44 4.49 6.08
N ALA A 27 10.30 4.56 6.79
CA ALA A 27 9.20 3.62 6.62
C ALA A 27 8.67 3.60 5.19
N ASN A 28 8.41 4.76 4.58
CA ASN A 28 7.96 4.85 3.18
C ASN A 28 8.98 4.27 2.19
N THR A 29 10.27 4.54 2.38
CA THR A 29 11.32 4.02 1.49
C THR A 29 11.38 2.49 1.59
N THR A 30 11.41 1.95 2.80
CA THR A 30 11.47 0.51 3.04
C THR A 30 10.22 -0.20 2.51
N THR A 31 9.03 0.32 2.79
CA THR A 31 7.78 -0.28 2.32
C THR A 31 7.65 -0.21 0.80
N THR A 32 8.11 0.86 0.16
CA THR A 32 8.16 0.95 -1.30
C THR A 32 9.04 -0.13 -1.89
N PHE A 33 10.22 -0.37 -1.30
CA PHE A 33 11.14 -1.42 -1.74
C PHE A 33 10.52 -2.81 -1.60
N LEU A 34 9.86 -3.09 -0.46
CA LEU A 34 9.19 -4.37 -0.21
C LEU A 34 8.05 -4.66 -1.19
N ASN A 35 7.43 -3.62 -1.73
CA ASN A 35 6.30 -3.74 -2.65
C ASN A 35 6.69 -3.83 -4.13
N ILE A 36 7.97 -3.74 -4.48
CA ILE A 36 8.44 -3.83 -5.88
C ILE A 36 7.94 -5.12 -6.58
N PRO A 37 8.08 -6.33 -5.99
CA PRO A 37 7.61 -7.54 -6.67
C PRO A 37 6.10 -7.57 -6.91
N ALA A 38 5.31 -7.14 -5.93
CA ALA A 38 3.85 -7.11 -6.06
C ALA A 38 3.41 -6.09 -7.13
N ASN A 39 4.06 -4.93 -7.20
CA ASN A 39 3.81 -3.93 -8.23
C ASN A 39 4.20 -4.43 -9.63
N ALA A 40 5.33 -5.13 -9.75
CA ALA A 40 5.77 -5.71 -11.01
C ALA A 40 4.77 -6.76 -11.53
N VAL A 41 4.28 -7.64 -10.66
CA VAL A 41 3.24 -8.62 -11.00
C VAL A 41 1.93 -7.92 -11.37
N GLY A 42 1.56 -6.85 -10.67
CA GLY A 42 0.37 -6.04 -10.99
C GLY A 42 0.44 -5.42 -12.38
N MET A 43 1.60 -4.92 -12.80
CA MET A 43 1.81 -4.39 -14.15
C MET A 43 1.78 -5.51 -15.21
N ALA A 44 2.38 -6.66 -14.92
CA ALA A 44 2.31 -7.84 -15.78
C ALA A 44 0.86 -8.32 -15.94
N ALA A 45 0.06 -8.30 -14.87
CA ALA A 45 -1.35 -8.66 -14.90
C ALA A 45 -2.15 -7.75 -15.84
N LEU A 46 -1.93 -6.44 -15.80
CA LEU A 46 -2.56 -5.49 -16.72
C LEU A 46 -2.30 -5.87 -18.19
N THR A 47 -1.05 -6.21 -18.52
CA THR A 47 -0.66 -6.54 -19.89
C THR A 47 -1.19 -7.88 -20.33
N VAL A 48 -0.97 -8.94 -19.54
CA VAL A 48 -1.36 -10.32 -19.91
C VAL A 48 -2.87 -10.46 -20.02
N VAL A 49 -3.61 -9.98 -19.02
CA VAL A 49 -5.08 -10.04 -19.04
C VAL A 49 -5.65 -9.19 -20.16
N GLY A 50 -5.08 -8.01 -20.41
CA GLY A 50 -5.50 -7.15 -21.52
C GLY A 50 -5.28 -7.82 -22.89
N GLN A 51 -4.18 -8.52 -23.09
CA GLN A 51 -3.91 -9.28 -24.32
C GLN A 51 -4.90 -10.44 -24.51
N CYS A 52 -5.18 -11.22 -23.44
CA CYS A 52 -6.15 -12.31 -23.51
C CYS A 52 -7.55 -11.80 -23.86
N LEU A 53 -7.98 -10.69 -23.26
CA LEU A 53 -9.29 -10.09 -23.55
C LEU A 53 -9.36 -9.50 -24.96
N GLY A 54 -8.26 -8.87 -25.43
CA GLY A 54 -8.15 -8.36 -26.79
C GLY A 54 -8.21 -9.45 -27.85
N ALA A 55 -7.71 -10.66 -27.52
CA ALA A 55 -7.81 -11.84 -28.39
C ALA A 55 -9.17 -12.56 -28.30
N GLY A 56 -10.09 -12.12 -27.42
CA GLY A 56 -11.38 -12.76 -27.18
C GLY A 56 -11.34 -13.98 -26.27
N GLU A 57 -10.19 -14.32 -25.71
CA GLU A 57 -9.93 -15.52 -24.90
C GLU A 57 -10.26 -15.27 -23.41
N LYS A 58 -11.56 -15.18 -23.08
CA LYS A 58 -12.02 -14.84 -21.72
C LYS A 58 -11.62 -15.89 -20.66
N GLU A 59 -11.62 -17.17 -21.01
CA GLU A 59 -11.24 -18.24 -20.08
C GLU A 59 -9.76 -18.14 -19.71
N GLN A 60 -8.90 -17.84 -20.68
CA GLN A 60 -7.48 -17.62 -20.43
C GLN A 60 -7.25 -16.36 -19.58
N ALA A 61 -8.01 -15.30 -19.82
CA ALA A 61 -7.93 -14.07 -19.01
C ALA A 61 -8.22 -14.37 -17.52
N VAL A 62 -9.26 -15.14 -17.22
CA VAL A 62 -9.60 -15.55 -15.84
C VAL A 62 -8.50 -16.46 -15.25
N TYR A 63 -8.01 -17.42 -16.03
CA TYR A 63 -6.95 -18.32 -15.60
C TYR A 63 -5.68 -17.54 -15.21
N TYR A 64 -5.20 -16.66 -16.08
CA TYR A 64 -4.00 -15.85 -15.81
C TYR A 64 -4.22 -14.85 -14.69
N SER A 65 -5.40 -14.25 -14.56
CA SER A 65 -5.73 -13.36 -13.43
C SER A 65 -5.53 -14.07 -12.09
N ARG A 66 -6.06 -15.29 -11.94
CA ARG A 66 -5.90 -16.08 -10.71
C ARG A 66 -4.45 -16.47 -10.45
N ARG A 67 -3.71 -16.88 -11.49
CA ARG A 67 -2.30 -17.26 -11.36
C ARG A 67 -1.41 -16.07 -10.98
N LEU A 68 -1.62 -14.94 -11.62
CA LEU A 68 -0.86 -13.71 -11.32
C LEU A 68 -1.20 -13.18 -9.93
N MET A 69 -2.46 -13.24 -9.50
CA MET A 69 -2.85 -12.91 -8.14
C MET A 69 -2.11 -13.79 -7.12
N LEU A 70 -2.10 -15.11 -7.32
CA LEU A 70 -1.37 -16.04 -6.45
C LEU A 70 0.14 -15.73 -6.44
N THR A 71 0.73 -15.43 -7.60
CA THR A 71 2.15 -15.05 -7.70
C THR A 71 2.43 -13.75 -6.94
N ALA A 72 1.52 -12.77 -7.00
CA ALA A 72 1.64 -11.53 -6.25
C ALA A 72 1.62 -11.78 -4.73
N TYR A 73 0.73 -12.66 -4.26
CA TYR A 73 0.68 -13.07 -2.84
C TYR A 73 1.97 -13.79 -2.42
N CYS A 74 2.43 -14.78 -3.19
CA CYS A 74 3.66 -15.50 -2.88
C CYS A 74 4.87 -14.54 -2.83
N GLY A 75 5.01 -13.65 -3.81
CA GLY A 75 6.07 -12.65 -3.84
C GLY A 75 6.01 -11.68 -2.66
N ALA A 76 4.82 -11.18 -2.33
CA ALA A 76 4.61 -10.31 -1.19
C ALA A 76 4.92 -11.03 0.14
N TRP A 77 4.52 -12.29 0.30
CA TRP A 77 4.81 -13.07 1.51
C TRP A 77 6.30 -13.29 1.70
N VAL A 78 7.02 -13.68 0.65
CA VAL A 78 8.48 -13.88 0.74
C VAL A 78 9.18 -12.58 1.16
N MET A 79 8.82 -11.45 0.53
CA MET A 79 9.43 -10.16 0.85
C MET A 79 9.06 -9.67 2.25
N ASN A 80 7.79 -9.76 2.64
CA ASN A 80 7.35 -9.29 3.96
C ASN A 80 7.88 -10.16 5.10
N LEU A 81 7.94 -11.49 4.93
CA LEU A 81 8.54 -12.37 5.93
C LEU A 81 10.04 -12.14 6.06
N SER A 82 10.76 -11.97 4.95
CA SER A 82 12.19 -11.62 5.02
C SER A 82 12.42 -10.26 5.68
N ALA A 83 11.55 -9.29 5.42
CA ALA A 83 11.60 -7.98 6.04
C ALA A 83 11.32 -8.04 7.55
N PHE A 84 10.34 -8.81 7.96
CA PHE A 84 9.98 -8.97 9.37
C PHE A 84 11.16 -9.50 10.20
N PHE A 85 11.88 -10.48 9.67
CA PHE A 85 12.99 -11.11 10.40
C PHE A 85 14.31 -10.33 10.29
N PHE A 86 14.62 -9.73 9.15
CA PHE A 86 15.94 -9.18 8.87
C PHE A 86 15.93 -7.69 8.45
N ALA A 87 15.10 -7.33 7.46
CA ALA A 87 15.24 -6.05 6.79
C ALA A 87 14.81 -4.86 7.64
N ASN A 88 13.83 -5.00 8.53
CA ASN A 88 13.35 -3.90 9.36
C ASN A 88 14.45 -3.37 10.28
N ARG A 89 15.15 -4.26 10.97
CA ARG A 89 16.28 -3.88 11.85
C ARG A 89 17.47 -3.35 11.07
N PHE A 90 17.77 -3.97 9.93
CA PHE A 90 18.85 -3.53 9.07
C PHE A 90 18.55 -2.15 8.44
N ALA A 91 17.36 -1.93 7.93
CA ALA A 91 16.96 -0.63 7.38
C ALA A 91 17.10 0.49 8.42
N VAL A 92 16.60 0.27 9.64
CA VAL A 92 16.69 1.27 10.71
C VAL A 92 18.15 1.56 11.10
N SER A 93 19.02 0.55 11.10
CA SER A 93 20.44 0.73 11.42
C SER A 93 21.22 1.50 10.36
N LEU A 94 20.80 1.45 9.10
CA LEU A 94 21.45 2.17 8.00
C LEU A 94 21.21 3.69 8.06
N PHE A 95 20.09 4.12 8.63
CA PHE A 95 19.63 5.51 8.58
C PHE A 95 19.92 6.25 9.89
N ASN A 96 20.96 6.12 10.59
CA ASN A 96 21.39 6.91 11.77
C ASN A 96 20.29 7.79 12.41
N LEU A 97 19.12 7.19 12.67
CA LEU A 97 17.95 7.88 13.23
C LEU A 97 18.15 8.11 14.74
N SER A 98 17.47 9.14 15.27
CA SER A 98 17.35 9.27 16.72
C SER A 98 16.62 8.05 17.33
N PRO A 99 16.88 7.68 18.60
CA PRO A 99 16.22 6.52 19.22
C PRO A 99 14.68 6.58 19.15
N GLU A 100 14.13 7.77 19.28
CA GLU A 100 12.68 8.02 19.15
C GLU A 100 12.17 7.74 17.72
N ALA A 101 12.86 8.26 16.70
CA ALA A 101 12.50 8.01 15.31
C ALA A 101 12.68 6.54 14.91
N GLN A 102 13.68 5.85 15.48
CA GLN A 102 13.86 4.42 15.29
C GLN A 102 12.68 3.61 15.81
N ALA A 103 12.22 3.88 17.03
CA ALA A 103 11.08 3.21 17.64
C ALA A 103 9.82 3.40 16.78
N MET A 104 9.51 4.65 16.40
CA MET A 104 8.36 4.95 15.54
C MET A 104 8.45 4.24 14.17
N ALA A 105 9.62 4.22 13.55
CA ALA A 105 9.82 3.56 12.26
C ALA A 105 9.61 2.04 12.36
N LEU A 106 10.15 1.40 13.40
CA LEU A 106 9.99 -0.04 13.63
C LEU A 106 8.52 -0.41 13.88
N ASP A 107 7.81 0.35 14.70
CA ASP A 107 6.39 0.11 14.97
C ASP A 107 5.56 0.16 13.68
N ILE A 108 5.79 1.18 12.86
CA ILE A 108 5.11 1.31 11.56
C ILE A 108 5.45 0.12 10.64
N MET A 109 6.73 -0.24 10.53
CA MET A 109 7.16 -1.33 9.66
C MET A 109 6.59 -2.68 10.08
N VAL A 110 6.50 -2.95 11.38
CA VAL A 110 5.92 -4.20 11.90
C VAL A 110 4.43 -4.27 11.55
N TRP A 111 3.67 -3.23 11.85
CA TRP A 111 2.26 -3.17 11.47
C TRP A 111 2.05 -3.23 9.97
N PHE A 112 2.88 -2.54 9.20
CA PHE A 112 2.83 -2.61 7.73
C PHE A 112 3.05 -4.04 7.23
N ASN A 113 4.05 -4.76 7.73
CA ASN A 113 4.31 -6.13 7.31
C ASN A 113 3.11 -7.05 7.59
N ILE A 114 2.46 -6.93 8.76
CA ILE A 114 1.30 -7.73 9.11
C ILE A 114 0.12 -7.46 8.15
N VAL A 115 -0.23 -6.20 7.96
CA VAL A 115 -1.34 -5.80 7.10
C VAL A 115 -1.04 -6.11 5.63
N SER A 116 0.19 -5.89 5.19
CA SER A 116 0.64 -6.12 3.82
C SER A 116 0.55 -7.58 3.39
N LEU A 117 0.69 -8.54 4.30
CA LEU A 117 0.54 -9.96 3.98
C LEU A 117 -0.83 -10.31 3.39
N PHE A 118 -1.88 -9.62 3.83
CA PHE A 118 -3.26 -9.94 3.46
C PHE A 118 -3.85 -8.94 2.47
N VAL A 119 -3.63 -7.66 2.69
CA VAL A 119 -4.36 -6.59 2.00
C VAL A 119 -3.63 -6.09 0.76
N TRP A 120 -2.30 -5.97 0.82
CA TRP A 120 -1.53 -5.29 -0.22
C TRP A 120 -1.60 -5.94 -1.61
N PRO A 121 -1.43 -7.28 -1.78
CA PRO A 121 -1.45 -7.86 -3.12
C PRO A 121 -2.81 -7.71 -3.80
N SER A 122 -3.91 -7.88 -3.07
CA SER A 122 -5.25 -7.67 -3.62
C SER A 122 -5.51 -6.22 -3.97
N SER A 123 -5.19 -5.27 -3.08
CA SER A 123 -5.46 -3.84 -3.30
C SER A 123 -4.68 -3.21 -4.47
N PHE A 124 -3.60 -3.83 -4.94
CA PHE A 124 -2.82 -3.33 -6.07
C PHE A 124 -2.91 -4.18 -7.33
N THR A 125 -3.01 -5.49 -7.21
CA THR A 125 -3.08 -6.38 -8.38
C THR A 125 -4.49 -6.44 -8.97
N LEU A 126 -5.51 -6.49 -8.11
CA LEU A 126 -6.91 -6.59 -8.55
C LEU A 126 -7.38 -5.35 -9.35
N PRO A 127 -7.10 -4.09 -8.94
CA PRO A 127 -7.42 -2.92 -9.76
C PRO A 127 -6.76 -2.93 -11.13
N ASN A 128 -5.56 -3.49 -11.25
CA ASN A 128 -4.89 -3.60 -12.54
C ASN A 128 -5.56 -4.63 -13.45
N ILE A 129 -6.06 -5.73 -12.89
CA ILE A 129 -6.85 -6.73 -13.61
C ILE A 129 -8.17 -6.12 -14.09
N LEU A 130 -8.90 -5.38 -13.23
CA LEU A 130 -10.14 -4.71 -13.58
C LEU A 130 -9.95 -3.62 -14.65
N ARG A 131 -8.84 -2.88 -14.58
CA ARG A 131 -8.47 -1.91 -15.63
C ARG A 131 -8.20 -2.61 -16.96
N ALA A 132 -7.56 -3.78 -16.96
CA ALA A 132 -7.37 -4.60 -18.15
C ALA A 132 -8.69 -5.08 -18.74
N ALA A 133 -9.69 -5.36 -17.87
CA ALA A 133 -11.04 -5.74 -18.26
C ALA A 133 -11.90 -4.57 -18.80
N GLY A 134 -11.37 -3.34 -18.80
CA GLY A 134 -12.05 -2.14 -19.31
C GLY A 134 -12.78 -1.32 -18.24
N ASP A 135 -12.82 -1.75 -16.98
CA ASP A 135 -13.51 -1.06 -15.89
C ASP A 135 -12.59 -0.09 -15.12
N ALA A 136 -11.85 0.73 -15.87
CA ALA A 136 -10.96 1.72 -15.31
C ALA A 136 -11.70 2.85 -14.57
N ARG A 137 -12.94 3.16 -14.95
CA ARG A 137 -13.72 4.24 -14.34
C ARG A 137 -14.16 3.89 -12.93
N PHE A 138 -14.63 2.68 -12.73
CA PHE A 138 -15.05 2.19 -11.42
C PHE A 138 -13.86 2.17 -10.45
N THR A 139 -12.77 1.51 -10.82
CA THR A 139 -11.56 1.42 -9.98
C THR A 139 -10.99 2.79 -9.63
N MET A 140 -11.00 3.75 -10.57
CA MET A 140 -10.52 5.11 -10.33
C MET A 140 -11.45 5.86 -9.36
N THR A 141 -12.76 5.76 -9.53
CA THR A 141 -13.73 6.44 -8.66
C THR A 141 -13.66 5.92 -7.24
N VAL A 142 -13.68 4.60 -7.06
CA VAL A 142 -13.54 3.94 -5.74
C VAL A 142 -12.23 4.37 -5.07
N SER A 143 -11.11 4.31 -5.77
CA SER A 143 -9.80 4.69 -5.22
C SER A 143 -9.74 6.17 -4.80
N ILE A 144 -10.37 7.09 -5.56
CA ILE A 144 -10.39 8.51 -5.21
C ILE A 144 -11.29 8.74 -3.98
N VAL A 145 -12.50 8.19 -3.96
CA VAL A 145 -13.43 8.35 -2.84
C VAL A 145 -12.86 7.76 -1.57
N SER A 146 -12.33 6.55 -1.63
CA SER A 146 -11.69 5.87 -0.51
C SER A 146 -10.53 6.69 0.05
N MET A 147 -9.62 7.15 -0.81
CA MET A 147 -8.48 7.96 -0.38
C MET A 147 -8.89 9.25 0.31
N TRP A 148 -9.86 10.01 -0.22
CA TRP A 148 -10.29 11.26 0.39
C TRP A 148 -11.05 11.06 1.70
N THR A 149 -11.92 10.05 1.76
CA THR A 149 -12.75 9.78 2.94
C THR A 149 -11.93 9.16 4.06
N PHE A 150 -11.22 8.08 3.77
CA PHE A 150 -10.54 7.29 4.80
C PHE A 150 -9.11 7.76 5.03
N ARG A 151 -8.31 7.91 3.98
CA ARG A 151 -6.92 8.29 4.16
C ARG A 151 -6.76 9.74 4.62
N VAL A 152 -7.40 10.70 3.95
CA VAL A 152 -7.30 12.11 4.33
C VAL A 152 -8.22 12.39 5.53
N GLY A 153 -9.53 12.10 5.43
CA GLY A 153 -10.50 12.39 6.48
C GLY A 153 -10.16 11.74 7.82
N PHE A 154 -9.88 10.44 7.83
CA PHE A 154 -9.51 9.73 9.06
C PHE A 154 -8.19 10.23 9.66
N CYS A 155 -7.16 10.48 8.84
CA CYS A 155 -5.88 10.98 9.34
C CYS A 155 -6.03 12.34 10.03
N TYR A 156 -6.79 13.26 9.43
CA TYR A 156 -7.05 14.56 10.03
C TYR A 156 -7.86 14.44 11.32
N LEU A 157 -8.91 13.63 11.34
CA LEU A 157 -9.68 13.36 12.56
C LEU A 157 -8.82 12.73 13.65
N ALA A 158 -8.03 11.71 13.32
CA ALA A 158 -7.19 11.01 14.30
C ALA A 158 -6.13 11.93 14.91
N VAL A 159 -5.47 12.76 14.11
CA VAL A 159 -4.39 13.64 14.60
C VAL A 159 -4.97 14.87 15.30
N LEU A 160 -5.96 15.55 14.71
CA LEU A 160 -6.46 16.84 15.27
C LEU A 160 -7.46 16.65 16.43
N CYS A 161 -8.31 15.62 16.37
CA CYS A 161 -9.35 15.42 17.38
C CYS A 161 -8.91 14.49 18.52
N PHE A 162 -8.09 13.48 18.22
CA PHE A 162 -7.66 12.48 19.19
C PHE A 162 -6.18 12.57 19.58
N GLY A 163 -5.43 13.53 19.03
CA GLY A 163 -3.99 13.67 19.31
C GLY A 163 -3.16 12.45 18.86
N GLY A 164 -3.62 11.74 17.83
CA GLY A 164 -2.98 10.54 17.33
C GLY A 164 -1.57 10.81 16.79
N GLY A 165 -0.64 9.89 17.04
CA GLY A 165 0.73 9.96 16.53
C GLY A 165 0.87 9.47 15.08
N LEU A 166 2.11 9.29 14.63
CA LEU A 166 2.45 8.85 13.28
C LEU A 166 1.79 7.50 12.90
N LEU A 167 1.63 6.59 13.85
CA LEU A 167 0.95 5.30 13.64
C LEU A 167 -0.52 5.48 13.21
N SER A 168 -1.23 6.49 13.74
CA SER A 168 -2.62 6.77 13.38
C SER A 168 -2.76 7.18 11.91
N ILE A 169 -1.77 7.89 11.37
CA ILE A 169 -1.73 8.25 9.95
C ILE A 169 -1.59 6.98 9.08
N TRP A 170 -0.74 6.06 9.49
CA TRP A 170 -0.56 4.78 8.78
C TRP A 170 -1.79 3.87 8.91
N MET A 171 -2.47 3.89 10.05
CA MET A 171 -3.76 3.18 10.19
C MET A 171 -4.83 3.70 9.22
N GLY A 172 -4.90 5.01 8.99
CA GLY A 172 -5.76 5.57 7.94
C GLY A 172 -5.45 5.04 6.54
N MET A 173 -4.17 4.85 6.23
CA MET A 173 -3.73 4.23 4.98
C MET A 173 -4.16 2.75 4.90
N TYR A 174 -4.09 2.00 5.98
CA TYR A 174 -4.50 0.58 6.00
C TYR A 174 -6.01 0.44 5.83
N LEU A 175 -6.81 1.32 6.42
CA LEU A 175 -8.26 1.34 6.24
C LEU A 175 -8.64 1.64 4.78
N ASP A 176 -7.98 2.62 4.15
CA ASP A 176 -8.15 2.94 2.73
C ASP A 176 -7.88 1.71 1.84
N LEU A 177 -6.76 1.02 2.07
CA LEU A 177 -6.41 -0.18 1.32
C LEU A 177 -7.39 -1.35 1.54
N SER A 178 -7.87 -1.53 2.77
CA SER A 178 -8.84 -2.59 3.10
C SER A 178 -10.18 -2.37 2.40
N LEU A 179 -10.62 -1.13 2.27
CA LEU A 179 -11.87 -0.78 1.60
C LEU A 179 -11.81 -0.95 0.09
N ILE A 180 -10.68 -0.61 -0.53
CA ILE A 180 -10.46 -0.90 -1.95
C ILE A 180 -10.61 -2.42 -2.18
N HIS A 181 -10.07 -3.25 -1.29
CA HIS A 181 -10.20 -4.69 -1.38
C HIS A 181 -11.65 -5.20 -1.23
N ILE A 182 -12.45 -4.59 -0.36
CA ILE A 182 -13.83 -5.03 -0.09
C ILE A 182 -14.82 -4.52 -1.16
N SER A 183 -14.57 -3.36 -1.74
CA SER A 183 -15.48 -2.73 -2.71
C SER A 183 -15.36 -3.28 -4.13
N GLU A 184 -14.41 -4.16 -4.39
CA GLU A 184 -14.20 -4.77 -5.70
C GLU A 184 -14.91 -6.12 -5.77
N PRO A 185 -15.79 -6.34 -6.81
CA PRO A 185 -16.59 -7.55 -6.97
C PRO A 185 -15.77 -8.80 -7.36
#